data_9a0905e5aaa9c71ea47ca29935c9cd81
#
_entry.id   9a0905e5aaa9c71ea47ca29935c9cd81
#
_cell.length_a   1.000
_cell.length_b   1.000
_cell.length_c   1.000
_cell.angle_alpha   90.00
_cell.angle_beta   90.00
_cell.angle_gamma   90.00
#
_symmetry.space_group_name_H-M   'P 1'
#
loop_
_entity.id
_entity.type
_entity.pdbx_description
1 polymer ?
#
loop_
_entity_poly.entity_id
_entity_poly.type
_entity_poly.pdbx_seq_one_letter_code
_entity_poly.pdbx_strand_id
1 'polypeptide(L)' 'MKTFIYDTVRGHYVSERDKAIANIKLHTGNPVGVGEHPKIIEDIIELVHKASEAQDSIEMLDKIMENEK' A
#
# COMPACT_ATOMS: atom_id res chain seq x y z
N MET A 1 -20.55 -3.79 10.88
CA MET A 1 -20.19 -4.25 9.51
C MET A 1 -20.06 -5.76 9.53
N LYS A 2 -20.67 -6.42 8.56
CA LYS A 2 -20.57 -7.88 8.51
C LYS A 2 -19.15 -8.31 8.19
N THR A 3 -18.71 -9.39 8.81
CA THR A 3 -17.33 -9.88 8.71
C THR A 3 -16.87 -10.07 7.25
N PHE A 4 -17.74 -10.66 6.42
CA PHE A 4 -17.39 -10.89 5.02
C PHE A 4 -17.08 -9.59 4.27
N ILE A 5 -17.93 -8.58 4.47
CA ILE A 5 -17.73 -7.28 3.83
C ILE A 5 -16.46 -6.61 4.35
N TYR A 6 -16.26 -6.65 5.67
CA TYR A 6 -15.04 -6.12 6.29
C TYR A 6 -13.80 -6.80 5.71
N ASP A 7 -13.79 -8.14 5.68
CA ASP A 7 -12.62 -8.87 5.18
C ASP A 7 -12.34 -8.57 3.72
N THR A 8 -13.38 -8.43 2.90
CA THR A 8 -13.23 -8.15 1.49
C THR A 8 -12.64 -6.75 1.25
N VAL A 9 -13.16 -5.76 1.95
CA VAL A 9 -12.68 -4.38 1.85
C VAL A 9 -11.25 -4.27 2.37
N ARG A 10 -11.00 -4.90 3.52
CA ARG A 10 -9.66 -4.90 4.10
C ARG A 10 -8.64 -5.56 3.17
N GLY A 11 -9.03 -6.69 2.57
CA GLY A 11 -8.17 -7.39 1.62
C GLY A 11 -7.78 -6.53 0.42
N HIS A 12 -8.70 -5.69 -0.04
CA HIS A 12 -8.39 -4.75 -1.12
C HIS A 12 -7.25 -3.80 -0.71
N TYR A 13 -7.35 -3.19 0.46
CA TYR A 13 -6.32 -2.24 0.89
C TYR A 13 -5.00 -2.93 1.23
N VAL A 14 -5.05 -4.13 1.82
CA VAL A 14 -3.84 -4.91 2.09
C VAL A 14 -3.13 -5.21 0.77
N SER A 15 -3.88 -5.60 -0.26
CA SER A 15 -3.32 -5.87 -1.59
C SER A 15 -2.69 -4.62 -2.20
N GLU A 16 -3.37 -3.48 -2.11
CA GLU A 16 -2.84 -2.22 -2.65
C GLU A 16 -1.55 -1.80 -1.94
N ARG A 17 -1.54 -1.90 -0.61
CA ARG A 17 -0.34 -1.61 0.19
C ARG A 17 0.82 -2.52 -0.20
N ASP A 18 0.56 -3.82 -0.25
CA ASP A 18 1.61 -4.80 -0.50
C ASP A 18 2.16 -4.70 -1.92
N LYS A 19 1.31 -4.39 -2.90
CA LYS A 19 1.77 -4.13 -4.27
C LYS A 19 2.71 -2.92 -4.32
N ALA A 20 2.36 -1.85 -3.63
CA ALA A 20 3.20 -0.66 -3.59
C ALA A 20 4.54 -0.98 -2.94
N ILE A 21 4.54 -1.71 -1.83
CA ILE A 21 5.77 -2.12 -1.13
C ILE A 21 6.63 -3.01 -2.04
N ALA A 22 6.02 -3.97 -2.72
CA ALA A 22 6.76 -4.85 -3.62
C ALA A 22 7.43 -4.05 -4.75
N ASN A 23 6.71 -3.07 -5.31
CA ASN A 23 7.27 -2.21 -6.35
C ASN A 23 8.42 -1.35 -5.83
N ILE A 24 8.32 -0.85 -4.61
CA ILE A 24 9.41 -0.11 -3.97
C ILE A 24 10.65 -1.01 -3.89
N LYS A 25 10.47 -2.25 -3.43
CA LYS A 25 11.58 -3.18 -3.29
C LYS A 25 12.23 -3.51 -4.62
N LEU A 26 11.43 -3.63 -5.69
CA LEU A 26 11.96 -3.86 -7.03
C LEU A 26 12.83 -2.69 -7.49
N HIS A 27 12.38 -1.46 -7.27
CA HIS A 27 13.13 -0.27 -7.65
C HIS A 27 14.43 -0.13 -6.87
N THR A 28 14.38 -0.38 -5.56
CA THR A 28 15.54 -0.20 -4.70
C THR A 28 16.51 -1.38 -4.76
N GLY A 29 16.03 -2.55 -5.14
CA GLY A 29 16.84 -3.76 -5.23
C GLY A 29 17.56 -3.94 -6.55
N ASN A 30 17.35 -3.07 -7.53
CA ASN A 30 17.95 -3.19 -8.85
C ASN A 30 18.81 -1.97 -9.18
N PRO A 31 20.08 -1.99 -8.79
CA PRO A 31 20.97 -0.84 -9.02
C PRO A 31 21.20 -0.52 -10.50
N VAL A 32 21.04 -1.49 -11.38
CA VAL A 32 21.23 -1.27 -12.83
C VAL A 32 20.18 -0.31 -13.39
N GLY A 33 18.95 -0.41 -12.88
CA GLY A 33 17.87 0.43 -13.37
C GLY A 33 17.96 1.89 -12.92
N VAL A 34 18.69 2.16 -11.86
CA VAL A 34 18.75 3.51 -11.26
C VAL A 34 19.34 4.53 -12.24
N GLY A 35 20.40 4.15 -12.94
CA GLY A 35 21.04 5.07 -13.88
C GLY A 35 20.25 5.31 -15.16
N GLU A 36 19.32 4.42 -15.48
CA GLU A 36 18.51 4.48 -16.70
C GLU A 36 17.14 5.09 -16.49
N HIS A 37 16.75 5.31 -15.23
CA HIS A 37 15.43 5.83 -14.87
C HIS A 37 15.56 7.11 -14.07
N PRO A 38 15.65 8.27 -14.77
CA PRO A 38 15.81 9.55 -14.08
C PRO A 38 14.66 9.90 -13.14
N LYS A 39 13.53 9.22 -13.27
CA LYS A 39 12.36 9.45 -12.41
C LYS A 39 12.22 8.45 -11.27
N ILE A 40 13.26 7.65 -11.00
CA ILE A 40 13.15 6.60 -9.97
C ILE A 40 12.81 7.17 -8.59
N ILE A 41 13.37 8.34 -8.26
CA ILE A 41 13.09 8.96 -6.97
C ILE A 41 11.61 9.37 -6.87
N GLU A 42 11.09 10.02 -7.92
CA GLU A 42 9.68 10.41 -7.96
C GLU A 42 8.77 9.20 -7.91
N ASP A 43 9.13 8.12 -8.61
CA ASP A 43 8.35 6.88 -8.61
C ASP A 43 8.29 6.27 -7.22
N ILE A 44 9.42 6.25 -6.50
CA ILE A 44 9.45 5.71 -5.14
C ILE A 44 8.62 6.57 -4.20
N ILE A 45 8.72 7.90 -4.33
CA ILE A 45 7.91 8.81 -3.51
C ILE A 45 6.43 8.52 -3.71
N GLU A 46 5.99 8.36 -4.96
CA GLU A 46 4.60 8.06 -5.27
C GLU A 46 4.16 6.71 -4.69
N LEU A 47 5.02 5.71 -4.78
CA LEU A 47 4.71 4.38 -4.24
C LEU A 47 4.62 4.39 -2.72
N VAL A 48 5.50 5.12 -2.06
CA VAL A 48 5.43 5.27 -0.60
C VAL A 48 4.10 5.94 -0.21
N HIS A 49 3.69 6.95 -0.98
CA HIS A 49 2.42 7.63 -0.75
C HIS A 49 1.23 6.66 -0.87
N LYS A 50 1.22 5.83 -1.91
CA LYS A 50 0.18 4.83 -2.10
C LYS A 50 0.15 3.81 -0.96
N ALA A 51 1.31 3.34 -0.53
CA ALA A 51 1.39 2.40 0.58
C ALA A 51 0.85 3.02 1.87
N SER A 52 1.18 4.29 2.12
CA SER A 52 0.72 5.02 3.30
C SER A 52 -0.79 5.22 3.29
N GLU A 53 -1.35 5.59 2.14
CA GLU A 53 -2.81 5.77 2.02
C GLU A 53 -3.54 4.47 2.28
N ALA A 54 -3.04 3.36 1.73
CA ALA A 54 -3.65 2.05 1.95
C ALA A 54 -3.56 1.65 3.42
N GLN A 55 -2.40 1.88 4.06
CA GLN A 55 -2.23 1.58 5.48
C GLN A 55 -3.18 2.40 6.35
N ASP A 56 -3.35 3.69 6.05
CA ASP A 56 -4.29 4.54 6.76
C ASP A 56 -5.73 4.04 6.60
N SER A 57 -6.08 3.56 5.42
CA SER A 57 -7.41 3.02 5.14
C SER A 57 -7.67 1.75 5.94
N ILE A 58 -6.66 0.88 6.06
CA ILE A 58 -6.76 -0.33 6.88
C ILE A 58 -7.03 0.05 8.34
N GLU A 59 -6.26 1.01 8.86
CA GLU A 59 -6.40 1.43 10.26
C GLU A 59 -7.75 2.07 10.51
N MET A 60 -8.24 2.88 9.58
CA MET A 60 -9.55 3.49 9.70
C MET A 60 -10.65 2.42 9.69
N LEU A 61 -10.56 1.46 8.77
CA LEU A 61 -11.52 0.37 8.67
C LEU A 61 -11.57 -0.45 9.95
N ASP A 62 -10.39 -0.74 10.50
CA ASP A 62 -10.29 -1.51 11.75
C ASP A 62 -10.94 -0.74 12.91
N LYS A 63 -10.78 0.57 12.96
CA LYS A 63 -11.45 1.39 13.97
C LYS A 63 -12.96 1.38 13.81
N ILE A 64 -13.45 1.46 12.58
CA ILE A 64 -14.89 1.39 12.31
C ILE A 64 -15.45 0.06 12.79
N MET A 65 -14.78 -1.04 12.44
CA MET A 65 -15.21 -2.38 12.84
C MET A 65 -15.21 -2.54 14.37
N GLU A 66 -14.19 -2.02 15.02
CA GLU A 66 -14.08 -2.06 16.48
C GLU A 66 -15.24 -1.33 17.15
N ASN A 67 -15.65 -0.18 16.59
CA ASN A 67 -16.72 0.63 17.16
C ASN A 67 -18.13 0.06 16.92
N GLU A 68 -18.26 -0.97 16.09
CA GLU A 68 -19.55 -1.60 15.81
C GLU A 68 -19.90 -2.74 16.76
N LYS A 69 -19.10 -2.99 17.77
CA LYS A 69 -19.35 -4.07 18.73
C LYS A 69 -20.54 -3.80 19.67
#